data_ae056fee0e63358778dd9a7273be07ec
#
_entry.id   ae056fee0e63358778dd9a7273be07ec
#
_cell.length_a   1.000
_cell.length_b   1.000
_cell.length_c   1.000
_cell.angle_alpha   90.00
_cell.angle_beta   90.00
_cell.angle_gamma   90.00
#
_symmetry.space_group_name_H-M   'P 1'
#
loop_
_entity.id
_entity.type
_entity.pdbx_description
1 polymer ?
#
loop_
_entity_poly.entity_id
_entity_poly.type
_entity_poly.pdbx_seq_one_letter_code
_entity_poly.pdbx_strand_id
1 'polypeptide(L)' 'MVSLVTEELILNILRNAEHSLTILEIAKRGNLHRVTAAKYLEVMEAKGFVKHRPIGKAKLYSISGSNEI' A
#
# COMPACT_ATOMS: atom_id res chain seq x y z
N MET A 1 -17.10 0.21 -4.00
CA MET A 1 -16.69 1.60 -3.76
C MET A 1 -15.49 1.62 -2.84
N VAL A 2 -14.53 2.47 -3.15
CA VAL A 2 -13.30 2.55 -2.37
C VAL A 2 -13.52 3.45 -1.14
N SER A 3 -13.09 2.98 0.02
CA SER A 3 -13.27 3.70 1.26
C SER A 3 -12.05 4.58 1.54
N LEU A 4 -12.27 5.86 1.79
CA LEU A 4 -11.18 6.76 2.15
C LEU A 4 -10.56 6.36 3.48
N VAL A 5 -11.35 5.82 4.39
CA VAL A 5 -10.83 5.37 5.68
C VAL A 5 -9.82 4.24 5.47
N THR A 6 -10.13 3.29 4.58
CA THR A 6 -9.21 2.19 4.31
C THR A 6 -7.97 2.70 3.59
N GLU A 7 -8.12 3.65 2.67
CA GLU A 7 -6.96 4.22 1.99
C GLU A 7 -6.04 4.91 3.00
N GLU A 8 -6.61 5.66 3.92
CA GLU A 8 -5.81 6.35 4.93
C GLU A 8 -5.12 5.37 5.86
N LEU A 9 -5.82 4.28 6.20
CA LEU A 9 -5.22 3.23 7.01
C LEU A 9 -3.96 2.68 6.32
N ILE A 10 -4.07 2.36 5.04
CA ILE A 10 -2.95 1.81 4.31
C ILE A 10 -1.82 2.83 4.20
N LEU A 11 -2.15 4.11 3.95
CA LEU A 11 -1.13 5.14 3.89
C LEU A 11 -0.40 5.27 5.23
N ASN A 12 -1.13 5.22 6.34
CA ASN A 12 -0.50 5.30 7.65
C ASN A 12 0.41 4.11 7.90
N ILE A 13 -0.01 2.92 7.49
CA ILE A 13 0.81 1.73 7.64
C ILE A 13 2.13 1.93 6.90
N LEU A 14 2.06 2.42 5.67
CA LEU A 14 3.27 2.60 4.86
C LEU A 14 4.14 3.74 5.40
N ARG A 15 3.52 4.83 5.88
CA ARG A 15 4.29 5.93 6.44
C ARG A 15 5.08 5.51 7.67
N ASN A 16 4.49 4.65 8.49
CA ASN A 16 5.12 4.23 9.73
C ASN A 16 6.06 3.05 9.55
N ALA A 17 6.09 2.47 8.36
CA ALA A 17 6.98 1.35 8.09
C ALA A 17 8.38 1.89 7.80
N GLU A 18 9.39 1.17 8.29
CA GLU A 18 10.77 1.57 8.07
C GLU A 18 11.25 1.20 6.67
N HIS A 19 10.51 0.34 6.00
CA HIS A 19 10.87 -0.12 4.67
C HIS A 19 9.61 -0.49 3.91
N SER A 20 9.77 -0.81 2.63
CA SER A 20 8.64 -1.22 1.81
C SER A 20 8.02 -2.50 2.35
N LEU A 21 6.72 -2.65 2.13
CA LEU A 21 5.97 -3.79 2.64
C LEU A 21 5.31 -4.54 1.50
N THR A 22 5.16 -5.85 1.68
CA THR A 22 4.39 -6.67 0.74
C THR A 22 2.90 -6.50 1.02
N ILE A 23 2.09 -6.94 0.05
CA ILE A 23 0.64 -6.91 0.22
C ILE A 23 0.23 -7.67 1.48
N LEU A 24 0.84 -8.82 1.73
CA LEU A 24 0.51 -9.63 2.88
C LEU A 24 0.82 -8.90 4.19
N GLU A 25 1.97 -8.23 4.24
CA GLU A 25 2.34 -7.48 5.43
C GLU A 25 1.38 -6.32 5.68
N ILE A 26 1.00 -5.63 4.62
CA ILE A 26 0.04 -4.53 4.74
C ILE A 26 -1.31 -5.06 5.22
N ALA A 27 -1.76 -6.18 4.66
CA ALA A 27 -3.03 -6.76 5.05
C ALA A 27 -3.02 -7.15 6.51
N LYS A 28 -1.93 -7.76 6.98
CA LYS A 28 -1.82 -8.17 8.38
C LYS A 28 -1.83 -6.97 9.31
N ARG A 29 -1.06 -5.95 8.99
CA ARG A 29 -0.98 -4.76 9.85
C ARG A 29 -2.30 -4.01 9.90
N GLY A 30 -3.04 -4.01 8.78
CA GLY A 30 -4.32 -3.33 8.73
C GLY A 30 -5.51 -4.18 9.10
N ASN A 31 -5.26 -5.45 9.42
CA ASN A 31 -6.33 -6.40 9.70
C ASN A 31 -7.30 -6.47 8.53
N LEU A 32 -6.76 -6.56 7.32
CA LEU A 32 -7.53 -6.61 6.09
C LEU A 32 -7.33 -7.95 5.42
N HIS A 33 -8.30 -8.33 4.60
CA HIS A 33 -8.13 -9.44 3.69
C HIS A 33 -7.05 -9.08 2.67
N ARG A 34 -6.24 -10.08 2.29
CA ARG A 34 -5.20 -9.86 1.31
C ARG A 34 -5.76 -9.34 -0.01
N VAL A 35 -6.89 -9.90 -0.44
CA VAL A 35 -7.52 -9.47 -1.70
C VAL A 35 -7.97 -8.02 -1.59
N THR A 36 -8.53 -7.63 -0.45
CA THR A 36 -8.95 -6.26 -0.23
C THR A 36 -7.76 -5.31 -0.25
N ALA A 37 -6.68 -5.68 0.44
CA ALA A 37 -5.49 -4.85 0.44
C ALA A 37 -4.93 -4.67 -0.96
N ALA A 38 -4.86 -5.77 -1.72
CA ALA A 38 -4.34 -5.70 -3.08
C ALA A 38 -5.18 -4.77 -3.95
N LYS A 39 -6.49 -4.85 -3.82
CA LYS A 39 -7.38 -4.01 -4.61
C LYS A 39 -7.20 -2.54 -4.28
N TYR A 40 -7.14 -2.22 -2.99
CA TYR A 40 -6.95 -0.83 -2.59
C TYR A 40 -5.58 -0.30 -3.03
N LEU A 41 -4.55 -1.14 -2.94
CA LEU A 41 -3.21 -0.73 -3.37
C LEU A 41 -3.17 -0.45 -4.87
N GLU A 42 -3.88 -1.25 -5.67
CA GLU A 42 -3.94 -0.98 -7.10
C GLU A 42 -4.58 0.38 -7.39
N VAL A 43 -5.69 0.66 -6.71
CA VAL A 43 -6.38 1.93 -6.89
C VAL A 43 -5.50 3.09 -6.44
N MET A 44 -4.84 2.92 -5.29
CA MET A 44 -3.99 3.98 -4.75
C MET A 44 -2.77 4.23 -5.62
N GLU A 45 -2.25 3.17 -6.24
CA GLU A 45 -1.14 3.33 -7.16
C GLU A 45 -1.58 4.09 -8.41
N ALA A 46 -2.77 3.77 -8.92
CA ALA A 46 -3.32 4.49 -10.07
C ALA A 46 -3.51 5.96 -9.76
N LYS A 47 -3.82 6.29 -8.51
CA LYS A 47 -3.97 7.68 -8.08
C LYS A 47 -2.64 8.37 -7.79
N GLY A 48 -1.56 7.61 -7.77
CA GLY A 48 -0.24 8.17 -7.50
C GLY A 48 0.13 8.27 -6.03
N PHE A 49 -0.63 7.64 -5.15
CA PHE A 49 -0.34 7.68 -3.71
C PHE A 49 0.73 6.70 -3.29
N VAL A 50 0.83 5.58 -3.97
CA VAL A 50 1.81 4.55 -3.64
C VAL A 50 2.44 4.04 -4.92
N LYS A 51 3.56 3.37 -4.77
CA LYS A 51 4.26 2.73 -5.88
C LYS A 51 4.71 1.35 -5.43
N HIS A 52 5.06 0.51 -6.37
CA HIS A 52 5.56 -0.81 -6.02
C HIS A 52 6.69 -1.21 -6.96
N ARG A 53 7.47 -2.17 -6.51
CA ARG A 53 8.45 -2.83 -7.37
C ARG A 53 8.33 -4.32 -7.14
N PRO A 54 8.59 -5.12 -8.17
CA PRO A 54 8.52 -6.58 -7.99
C PRO A 54 9.74 -7.08 -7.22
N ILE A 55 9.51 -8.12 -6.45
CA ILE A 55 10.60 -8.85 -5.81
C ILE A 55 10.20 -10.32 -5.84
N GLY A 56 10.84 -11.09 -6.73
CA GLY A 56 10.40 -12.45 -6.97
C GLY A 56 8.97 -12.45 -7.48
N LYS A 57 8.11 -13.16 -6.80
CA LYS A 57 6.69 -13.22 -7.13
C LYS A 57 5.86 -12.24 -6.31
N ALA A 58 6.50 -11.45 -5.47
CA ALA A 58 5.79 -10.51 -4.61
C ALA A 58 5.97 -9.08 -5.12
N LYS A 59 5.22 -8.18 -4.53
CA LYS A 59 5.32 -6.76 -4.81
C LYS A 59 5.61 -6.04 -3.51
N LEU A 60 6.57 -5.13 -3.54
CA LEU A 60 6.89 -4.29 -2.40
C LEU A 60 6.31 -2.90 -2.62
N TYR A 61 5.43 -2.49 -1.75
CA TYR A 61 4.77 -1.18 -1.85
C TYR A 61 5.38 -0.18 -0.90
N SER A 62 5.41 1.07 -1.35
CA SER A 62 5.89 2.18 -0.53
C SER A 62 5.11 3.43 -0.92
N ILE A 63 5.22 4.47 -0.09
CA ILE A 63 4.61 5.75 -0.40
C ILE A 63 5.31 6.30 -1.65
N SER A 64 4.52 6.77 -2.59
CA SER A 64 5.04 7.43 -3.77
C SER A 64 5.53 8.80 -3.33
N GLY A 65 6.75 9.01 -3.52
CA GLY A 65 7.38 10.10 -2.93
C GLY A 65 6.92 11.44 -3.31
N SER A 66 6.98 11.71 -3.16
CA SER A 66 6.92 12.53 -3.25
C SER A 66 7.50 13.64 -3.45
N ASN A 67 7.78 13.59 -3.44
CA ASN A 67 8.21 14.29 -3.58
C ASN A 67 8.73 15.07 -3.75
N GLU A 68 8.97 15.02 -3.78
CA GLU A 68 9.48 15.59 -3.87
C GLU A 68 9.79 16.58 -4.27
N ILE A 69 9.97 17.11 -4.32
CA ILE A 69 10.35 17.92 -4.57
C ILE A 69 10.76 18.46 -4.56
#